data_6d7aa8cfc4ac3694afd8f851e56184d7
#
_entry.id   6d7aa8cfc4ac3694afd8f851e56184d7
#
_cell.length_a   1.000
_cell.length_b   1.000
_cell.length_c   1.000
_cell.angle_alpha   90.00
_cell.angle_beta   90.00
_cell.angle_gamma   90.00
#
_symmetry.space_group_name_H-M   'P 1'
#
loop_
_entity.id
_entity.type
_entity.pdbx_description
1 polymer ?
#
loop_
_entity_poly.entity_id
_entity_poly.type
_entity_poly.pdbx_seq_one_letter_code
_entity_poly.pdbx_strand_id
1 'polypeptide(L)'
;VFMLFKSDFKEKNDYVNYLNKRCIENGFSGIVIIETHEDADNLGEDNGNIKFLREPATSLNLFRKSPRNIIFRLKNKIGKISRKISSGYIEINDGNKIYREAINYKNKKVIRGLCLEWDNTPRHGERGYIITPPTKEMFMEYMDSIKDTELLIINAWNEWCEGMILEPTEENKYKYLEWIKEWSEKNENRIDGV
;
A
#
# COMPACT_ATOMS: atom_id res chain seq x y z
N VAL A 1 -6.22 -11.03 -15.95
CA VAL A 1 -5.25 -10.26 -15.14
C VAL A 1 -4.63 -11.19 -14.13
N PHE A 2 -3.31 -11.18 -14.00
CA PHE A 2 -2.57 -11.93 -12.98
C PHE A 2 -1.76 -10.96 -12.13
N MET A 3 -1.84 -11.10 -10.80
CA MET A 3 -1.03 -10.32 -9.88
C MET A 3 0.12 -11.19 -9.36
N LEU A 4 1.36 -10.73 -9.52
CA LEU A 4 2.56 -11.36 -8.98
C LEU A 4 2.93 -10.68 -7.65
N PHE A 5 2.85 -11.43 -6.56
CA PHE A 5 3.17 -10.94 -5.21
C PHE A 5 4.67 -10.75 -5.00
N LYS A 6 5.50 -11.62 -5.61
CA LYS A 6 6.95 -11.45 -5.71
C LYS A 6 7.33 -11.41 -7.17
N SER A 7 7.86 -10.28 -7.62
CA SER A 7 8.15 -10.04 -9.04
C SER A 7 9.61 -10.32 -9.45
N ASP A 8 10.45 -10.80 -8.55
CA ASP A 8 11.90 -10.95 -8.72
C ASP A 8 12.40 -12.42 -8.68
N PHE A 9 11.56 -13.38 -8.99
CA PHE A 9 11.99 -14.78 -9.08
C PHE A 9 12.63 -15.10 -10.44
N LYS A 10 13.60 -16.01 -10.44
CA LYS A 10 14.49 -16.31 -11.57
C LYS A 10 13.76 -16.69 -12.87
N GLU A 11 12.70 -17.49 -12.76
CA GLU A 11 11.96 -18.04 -13.89
C GLU A 11 10.74 -17.18 -14.28
N LYS A 12 10.64 -15.94 -13.79
CA LYS A 12 9.47 -15.07 -13.99
C LYS A 12 9.07 -14.92 -15.46
N ASN A 13 10.03 -14.64 -16.33
CA ASN A 13 9.75 -14.39 -17.74
C ASN A 13 9.24 -15.65 -18.44
N ASP A 14 9.80 -16.81 -18.13
CA ASP A 14 9.35 -18.08 -18.68
C ASP A 14 7.93 -18.41 -18.23
N TYR A 15 7.64 -18.17 -16.96
CA TYR A 15 6.31 -18.35 -16.40
C TYR A 15 5.27 -17.41 -17.02
N VAL A 16 5.59 -16.14 -17.18
CA VAL A 16 4.72 -15.15 -17.82
C VAL A 16 4.46 -15.53 -19.29
N ASN A 17 5.51 -15.90 -20.02
CA ASN A 17 5.40 -16.33 -21.43
C ASN A 17 4.54 -17.60 -21.56
N TYR A 18 4.73 -18.56 -20.67
CA TYR A 18 3.89 -19.77 -20.62
C TYR A 18 2.42 -19.44 -20.40
N LEU A 19 2.11 -18.60 -19.38
CA LEU A 19 0.73 -18.18 -19.10
C LEU A 19 0.12 -17.44 -20.28
N ASN A 20 0.86 -16.50 -20.88
CA ASN A 20 0.39 -15.74 -22.04
C ASN A 20 0.04 -16.67 -23.21
N LYS A 21 0.92 -17.61 -23.53
CA LYS A 21 0.70 -18.62 -24.56
C LYS A 21 -0.58 -19.43 -24.27
N ARG A 22 -0.74 -19.91 -23.04
CA ARG A 22 -1.94 -20.69 -22.65
C ARG A 22 -3.23 -19.87 -22.74
N CYS A 23 -3.18 -18.59 -22.40
CA CYS A 23 -4.34 -17.71 -22.58
C CYS A 23 -4.72 -17.56 -24.05
N ILE A 24 -3.76 -17.33 -24.93
CA ILE A 24 -4.00 -17.17 -26.38
C ILE A 24 -4.55 -18.48 -26.96
N GLU A 25 -3.98 -19.65 -26.61
CA GLU A 25 -4.46 -20.97 -27.05
C GLU A 25 -5.92 -21.25 -26.62
N ASN A 26 -6.41 -20.58 -25.58
CA ASN A 26 -7.77 -20.70 -25.06
C ASN A 26 -8.69 -19.51 -25.49
N GLY A 27 -8.30 -18.74 -26.51
CA GLY A 27 -9.13 -17.71 -27.11
C GLY A 27 -9.13 -16.35 -26.44
N PHE A 28 -8.22 -16.11 -25.48
CA PHE A 28 -8.02 -14.79 -24.88
C PHE A 28 -7.00 -13.98 -25.70
N SER A 29 -7.04 -12.66 -25.60
CA SER A 29 -6.08 -11.75 -26.27
C SER A 29 -4.67 -11.76 -25.67
N GLY A 30 -4.48 -12.47 -24.57
CA GLY A 30 -3.23 -12.55 -23.81
C GLY A 30 -3.48 -12.30 -22.31
N ILE A 31 -2.41 -11.95 -21.59
CA ILE A 31 -2.47 -11.66 -20.15
C ILE A 31 -2.04 -10.24 -19.83
N VAL A 32 -2.59 -9.70 -18.76
CA VAL A 32 -2.10 -8.49 -18.08
C VAL A 32 -1.45 -8.91 -16.77
N ILE A 33 -0.22 -8.49 -16.57
CA ILE A 33 0.55 -8.78 -15.33
C ILE A 33 0.62 -7.51 -14.49
N ILE A 34 0.27 -7.64 -13.21
CA ILE A 34 0.47 -6.62 -12.19
C ILE A 34 1.62 -7.10 -11.27
N GLU A 35 2.73 -6.40 -11.30
CA GLU A 35 3.89 -6.67 -10.44
C GLU A 35 3.82 -5.86 -9.15
N THR A 36 3.87 -6.55 -8.02
CA THR A 36 3.81 -5.93 -6.70
C THR A 36 5.19 -5.50 -6.22
N HIS A 37 5.31 -4.23 -5.85
CA HIS A 37 6.53 -3.63 -5.30
C HIS A 37 6.25 -2.98 -3.94
N GLU A 38 7.27 -2.96 -3.08
CA GLU A 38 7.23 -2.30 -1.77
C GLU A 38 8.15 -1.08 -1.74
N ASP A 39 9.10 -1.00 -2.67
CA ASP A 39 10.06 0.08 -2.79
C ASP A 39 9.75 0.94 -4.02
N ALA A 40 9.27 2.14 -3.77
CA ALA A 40 8.90 3.10 -4.81
C ALA A 40 10.10 3.59 -5.65
N ASP A 41 11.32 3.46 -5.13
CA ASP A 41 12.56 3.84 -5.85
C ASP A 41 13.11 2.68 -6.69
N ASN A 42 12.59 1.46 -6.51
CA ASN A 42 13.04 0.27 -7.22
C ASN A 42 11.85 -0.51 -7.78
N LEU A 43 11.40 -0.11 -8.95
CA LEU A 43 10.29 -0.75 -9.67
C LEU A 43 10.74 -1.84 -10.66
N GLY A 44 12.04 -2.18 -10.66
CA GLY A 44 12.61 -3.09 -11.63
C GLY A 44 12.65 -2.53 -13.04
N GLU A 45 12.86 -3.39 -14.02
CA GLU A 45 12.91 -3.01 -15.43
C GLU A 45 11.51 -2.66 -15.98
N ASP A 46 11.48 -1.78 -16.98
CA ASP A 46 10.26 -1.52 -17.73
C ASP A 46 10.06 -2.65 -18.77
N ASN A 47 9.23 -3.59 -18.38
CA ASN A 47 8.92 -4.79 -19.18
C ASN A 47 7.47 -4.81 -19.68
N GLY A 48 6.82 -3.65 -19.70
CA GLY A 48 5.42 -3.52 -20.12
C GLY A 48 4.39 -4.02 -19.09
N ASN A 49 4.82 -4.54 -17.95
CA ASN A 49 3.91 -4.95 -16.87
C ASN A 49 3.46 -3.74 -16.05
N ILE A 50 2.25 -3.83 -15.51
CA ILE A 50 1.73 -2.80 -14.62
C ILE A 50 2.43 -2.93 -13.27
N LYS A 51 2.95 -1.81 -12.73
CA LYS A 51 3.61 -1.77 -11.43
C LYS A 51 2.59 -1.35 -10.36
N PHE A 52 2.50 -2.13 -9.31
CA PHE A 52 1.66 -1.86 -8.14
C PHE A 52 2.51 -1.62 -6.90
N LEU A 53 2.30 -0.50 -6.25
CA LEU A 53 2.93 -0.16 -4.98
C LEU A 53 2.05 -0.62 -3.80
N ARG A 54 2.47 -1.71 -3.16
CA ARG A 54 1.73 -2.34 -2.06
C ARG A 54 1.80 -1.51 -0.78
N GLU A 55 0.64 -1.24 -0.21
CA GLU A 55 0.53 -0.62 1.12
C GLU A 55 0.40 -1.69 2.23
N PRO A 56 0.81 -1.41 3.46
CA PRO A 56 1.42 -0.16 3.97
C PRO A 56 2.93 -0.06 3.73
N ALA A 57 3.57 -1.08 3.15
CA ALA A 57 5.02 -1.18 3.02
C ALA A 57 5.63 -0.01 2.25
N THR A 58 5.01 0.38 1.14
CA THR A 58 5.51 1.49 0.30
C THR A 58 5.50 2.81 1.05
N SER A 59 4.36 3.20 1.61
CA SER A 59 4.24 4.47 2.34
C SER A 59 5.14 4.52 3.56
N LEU A 60 5.29 3.40 4.27
CA LEU A 60 6.22 3.29 5.40
C LEU A 60 7.69 3.41 4.95
N ASN A 61 8.04 2.85 3.80
CA ASN A 61 9.39 2.99 3.24
C ASN A 61 9.67 4.43 2.80
N LEU A 62 8.74 5.09 2.13
CA LEU A 62 8.83 6.51 1.78
C LEU A 62 9.02 7.38 3.03
N PHE A 63 8.20 7.14 4.06
CA PHE A 63 8.33 7.84 5.33
C PHE A 63 9.70 7.63 5.99
N ARG A 64 10.20 6.39 6.03
CA ARG A 64 11.50 6.05 6.61
C ARG A 64 12.68 6.63 5.84
N LYS A 65 12.57 6.75 4.52
CA LYS A 65 13.62 7.31 3.64
C LYS A 65 13.64 8.84 3.66
N SER A 66 12.52 9.48 3.99
CA SER A 66 12.41 10.94 3.96
C SER A 66 13.42 11.63 4.88
N PRO A 67 14.17 12.64 4.38
CA PRO A 67 15.11 13.42 5.19
C PRO A 67 14.43 14.15 6.35
N ARG A 68 13.13 14.49 6.21
CA ARG A 68 12.34 15.17 7.24
C ARG A 68 12.17 14.31 8.50
N ASN A 69 12.33 13.01 8.38
CA ASN A 69 12.11 12.03 9.45
C ASN A 69 13.41 11.52 10.10
N ILE A 70 14.48 12.33 10.07
CA ILE A 70 15.79 11.93 10.60
C ILE A 70 15.74 11.57 12.09
N ILE A 71 14.95 12.30 12.88
CA ILE A 71 14.77 12.03 14.34
C ILE A 71 14.08 10.68 14.53
N PHE A 72 13.06 10.38 13.73
CA PHE A 72 12.37 9.10 13.74
C PHE A 72 13.34 7.95 13.39
N ARG A 73 14.19 8.15 12.38
CA ARG A 73 15.23 7.15 11.99
C ARG A 73 16.22 6.90 13.12
N LEU A 74 16.62 7.94 13.84
CA LEU A 74 17.52 7.80 15.01
C LEU A 74 16.83 7.05 16.14
N LYS A 75 15.57 7.40 16.48
CA LYS A 75 14.78 6.67 17.49
C LYS A 75 14.63 5.20 17.12
N ASN A 76 14.32 4.89 15.87
CA ASN A 76 14.20 3.51 15.41
C ASN A 76 15.52 2.74 15.46
N LYS A 77 16.63 3.41 15.16
CA LYS A 77 17.96 2.79 15.28
C LYS A 77 18.27 2.42 16.73
N ILE A 78 17.96 3.32 17.66
CA ILE A 78 18.08 3.07 19.11
C ILE A 78 17.12 1.97 19.55
N GLY A 79 15.85 2.00 19.12
CA GLY A 79 14.87 0.96 19.41
C GLY A 79 15.27 -0.43 18.89
N LYS A 80 15.89 -0.50 17.70
CA LYS A 80 16.44 -1.76 17.17
C LYS A 80 17.62 -2.29 18.00
N ILE A 81 18.42 -1.42 18.56
CA ILE A 81 19.50 -1.80 19.49
C ILE A 81 18.87 -2.29 20.80
N SER A 82 17.87 -1.58 21.32
CA SER A 82 17.13 -1.97 22.53
C SER A 82 16.44 -3.33 22.36
N ARG A 83 15.87 -3.64 21.18
CA ARG A 83 15.30 -4.97 20.86
C ARG A 83 16.31 -6.12 20.95
N LYS A 84 17.58 -5.86 20.70
CA LYS A 84 18.63 -6.87 20.88
C LYS A 84 18.99 -7.11 22.33
N ILE A 85 18.70 -6.15 23.19
CA ILE A 85 19.07 -6.16 24.62
C ILE A 85 17.84 -6.53 25.46
N SER A 86 16.63 -6.10 25.08
CA SER A 86 15.36 -6.37 25.75
C SER A 86 14.43 -7.20 24.87
N SER A 87 13.41 -7.81 25.50
CA SER A 87 12.47 -8.75 24.87
C SER A 87 11.64 -8.17 23.73
N GLY A 88 11.49 -6.84 23.59
CA GLY A 88 10.68 -6.29 22.53
C GLY A 88 10.67 -4.76 22.42
N TYR A 89 10.15 -4.25 21.32
CA TYR A 89 9.89 -2.84 21.07
C TYR A 89 8.84 -2.70 19.96
N ILE A 90 7.67 -2.22 20.30
CA ILE A 90 6.63 -1.94 19.32
C ILE A 90 6.94 -0.59 18.65
N GLU A 91 7.03 -0.60 17.31
CA GLU A 91 7.22 0.61 16.53
C GLU A 91 5.86 1.22 16.20
N ILE A 92 5.53 2.36 16.80
CA ILE A 92 4.28 3.08 16.55
C ILE A 92 4.56 4.23 15.59
N ASN A 93 3.81 4.28 14.51
CA ASN A 93 3.91 5.27 13.45
C ASN A 93 2.61 6.05 13.31
N ASP A 94 2.73 7.35 13.15
CA ASP A 94 1.60 8.26 12.91
C ASP A 94 1.15 8.17 11.45
N GLY A 95 -0.07 7.67 11.21
CA GLY A 95 -0.62 7.50 9.88
C GLY A 95 -0.68 8.81 9.09
N ASN A 96 -0.99 9.95 9.73
CA ASN A 96 -1.00 11.25 9.04
C ASN A 96 0.39 11.61 8.47
N LYS A 97 1.46 11.31 9.20
CA LYS A 97 2.82 11.57 8.71
C LYS A 97 3.20 10.65 7.57
N ILE A 98 2.80 9.37 7.65
CA ILE A 98 3.04 8.39 6.58
C ILE A 98 2.31 8.81 5.30
N TYR A 99 1.02 9.15 5.40
CA TYR A 99 0.22 9.59 4.25
C TYR A 99 0.76 10.88 3.63
N ARG A 100 1.25 11.83 4.43
CA ARG A 100 1.88 13.06 3.93
C ARG A 100 3.10 12.79 3.05
N GLU A 101 3.93 11.81 3.41
CA GLU A 101 5.06 11.41 2.56
C GLU A 101 4.59 10.66 1.30
N ALA A 102 3.54 9.84 1.41
CA ALA A 102 2.94 9.15 0.27
C ALA A 102 2.32 10.10 -0.76
N ILE A 103 1.71 11.21 -0.33
CA ILE A 103 1.17 12.29 -1.18
C ILE A 103 2.28 12.97 -1.99
N ASN A 104 3.49 13.06 -1.44
CA ASN A 104 4.63 13.67 -2.13
C ASN A 104 5.20 12.80 -3.26
N TYR A 105 4.88 11.52 -3.30
CA TYR A 105 5.30 10.62 -4.37
C TYR A 105 4.47 10.85 -5.64
N LYS A 106 5.11 11.25 -6.74
CA LYS A 106 4.44 11.78 -7.95
C LYS A 106 4.49 10.86 -9.17
N ASN A 107 4.98 9.63 -9.05
CA ASN A 107 4.97 8.71 -10.19
C ASN A 107 3.54 8.27 -10.52
N LYS A 108 3.03 8.69 -11.67
CA LYS A 108 1.67 8.39 -12.16
C LYS A 108 1.59 7.07 -12.95
N LYS A 109 2.72 6.42 -13.24
CA LYS A 109 2.78 5.17 -14.01
C LYS A 109 2.60 3.91 -13.15
N VAL A 110 2.20 4.06 -11.91
CA VAL A 110 2.05 2.96 -10.97
C VAL A 110 0.65 2.95 -10.38
N ILE A 111 0.10 1.76 -10.19
CA ILE A 111 -1.10 1.60 -9.36
C ILE A 111 -0.71 1.86 -7.91
N ARG A 112 -1.50 2.67 -7.23
CA ARG A 112 -1.31 2.96 -5.82
C ARG A 112 -2.20 2.06 -4.96
N GLY A 113 -1.73 1.78 -3.76
CA GLY A 113 -2.50 1.08 -2.74
C GLY A 113 -3.11 2.03 -1.72
N LEU A 114 -4.05 1.51 -0.94
CA LEU A 114 -4.60 2.14 0.24
C LEU A 114 -4.49 1.17 1.42
N CYS A 115 -4.01 1.66 2.56
CA CYS A 115 -4.06 0.96 3.84
C CYS A 115 -4.42 2.01 4.90
N LEU A 116 -5.56 1.85 5.58
CA LEU A 116 -6.07 2.84 6.52
C LEU A 116 -5.33 2.83 7.85
N GLU A 117 -5.15 1.64 8.38
CA GLU A 117 -4.44 1.38 9.62
C GLU A 117 -3.73 0.03 9.53
N TRP A 118 -2.76 -0.19 10.39
CA TRP A 118 -2.05 -1.47 10.46
C TRP A 118 -1.54 -1.71 11.87
N ASP A 119 -1.91 -2.85 12.41
CA ASP A 119 -1.39 -3.32 13.69
C ASP A 119 -1.06 -4.81 13.58
N ASN A 120 0.20 -5.13 13.38
CA ASN A 120 0.63 -6.52 13.29
C ASN A 120 1.12 -7.09 14.64
N THR A 121 0.85 -6.43 15.74
CA THR A 121 1.19 -6.93 17.08
C THR A 121 0.52 -8.27 17.42
N PRO A 122 -0.70 -8.60 16.94
CA PRO A 122 -1.27 -9.92 17.14
C PRO A 122 -0.41 -11.05 16.58
N ARG A 123 0.33 -10.78 15.49
CA ARG A 123 1.23 -11.76 14.85
C ARG A 123 2.66 -11.72 15.42
N HIS A 124 3.15 -10.54 15.79
CA HIS A 124 4.56 -10.30 16.13
C HIS A 124 4.81 -9.93 17.58
N GLY A 125 3.74 -9.76 18.39
CA GLY A 125 3.83 -9.37 19.80
C GLY A 125 4.63 -8.07 19.98
N GLU A 126 5.53 -8.06 20.93
CA GLU A 126 6.38 -6.91 21.24
C GLU A 126 7.38 -6.51 20.14
N ARG A 127 7.41 -7.22 19.03
CA ARG A 127 8.20 -6.88 17.84
C ARG A 127 7.34 -6.33 16.70
N GLY A 128 6.10 -6.00 17.00
CA GLY A 128 5.13 -5.52 16.04
C GLY A 128 5.36 -4.08 15.61
N TYR A 129 4.60 -3.72 14.58
CA TYR A 129 4.49 -2.37 14.03
C TYR A 129 3.04 -1.94 14.11
N ILE A 130 2.83 -0.68 14.44
CA ILE A 130 1.51 -0.06 14.43
C ILE A 130 1.59 1.17 13.54
N ILE A 131 0.62 1.32 12.64
CA ILE A 131 0.32 2.55 11.91
C ILE A 131 -1.06 2.98 12.38
N THR A 132 -1.13 4.12 13.07
CA THR A 132 -2.41 4.65 13.52
C THR A 132 -3.24 5.13 12.33
N PRO A 133 -4.58 5.09 12.43
CA PRO A 133 -5.43 5.58 11.34
C PRO A 133 -5.15 7.06 11.04
N PRO A 134 -5.24 7.47 9.77
CA PRO A 134 -5.18 8.89 9.40
C PRO A 134 -6.45 9.62 9.85
N THR A 135 -6.40 10.94 9.89
CA THR A 135 -7.61 11.75 9.95
C THR A 135 -8.37 11.67 8.61
N LYS A 136 -9.66 12.01 8.62
CA LYS A 136 -10.47 12.04 7.40
C LYS A 136 -9.91 13.02 6.36
N GLU A 137 -9.44 14.18 6.81
CA GLU A 137 -8.84 15.20 5.95
C GLU A 137 -7.59 14.65 5.25
N MET A 138 -6.71 13.98 5.99
CA MET A 138 -5.50 13.38 5.43
C MET A 138 -5.83 12.24 4.47
N PHE A 139 -6.84 11.44 4.78
CA PHE A 139 -7.35 10.41 3.87
C PHE A 139 -7.84 11.03 2.56
N MET A 140 -8.68 12.06 2.61
CA MET A 140 -9.21 12.74 1.41
C MET A 140 -8.07 13.36 0.58
N GLU A 141 -7.09 13.99 1.23
CA GLU A 141 -5.91 14.56 0.55
C GLU A 141 -5.09 13.47 -0.16
N TYR A 142 -4.91 12.31 0.48
CA TYR A 142 -4.24 11.18 -0.15
C TYR A 142 -5.02 10.66 -1.36
N MET A 143 -6.30 10.43 -1.21
CA MET A 143 -7.16 9.94 -2.29
C MET A 143 -7.19 10.92 -3.47
N ASP A 144 -7.25 12.23 -3.20
CA ASP A 144 -7.15 13.28 -4.24
C ASP A 144 -5.77 13.25 -4.95
N SER A 145 -4.70 12.85 -4.25
CA SER A 145 -3.35 12.75 -4.82
C SER A 145 -3.17 11.59 -5.79
N ILE A 146 -4.05 10.58 -5.71
CA ILE A 146 -4.02 9.36 -6.52
C ILE A 146 -5.25 9.21 -7.43
N LYS A 147 -6.08 10.24 -7.56
CA LYS A 147 -7.35 10.20 -8.30
C LYS A 147 -7.22 9.85 -9.78
N ASP A 148 -6.04 10.12 -10.39
CA ASP A 148 -5.75 9.80 -11.79
C ASP A 148 -5.36 8.31 -11.98
N THR A 149 -5.39 7.50 -10.93
CA THR A 149 -5.07 6.07 -10.98
C THR A 149 -6.29 5.31 -11.50
N GLU A 150 -6.12 4.52 -12.55
CA GLU A 150 -7.21 3.71 -13.13
C GLU A 150 -7.70 2.60 -12.20
N LEU A 151 -6.87 2.17 -11.27
CA LEU A 151 -7.15 1.10 -10.31
C LEU A 151 -6.57 1.44 -8.95
N LEU A 152 -7.37 1.29 -7.92
CA LEU A 152 -6.96 1.36 -6.52
C LEU A 152 -7.06 -0.02 -5.88
N ILE A 153 -5.99 -0.46 -5.24
CA ILE A 153 -5.97 -1.72 -4.49
C ILE A 153 -5.96 -1.41 -2.99
N ILE A 154 -6.98 -1.88 -2.29
CA ILE A 154 -7.14 -1.63 -0.86
C ILE A 154 -6.64 -2.83 -0.06
N ASN A 155 -5.73 -2.60 0.84
CA ASN A 155 -5.21 -3.55 1.81
C ASN A 155 -5.78 -3.21 3.21
N ALA A 156 -6.73 -4.01 3.72
CA ALA A 156 -7.46 -5.10 3.09
C ALA A 156 -8.93 -5.05 3.50
N TRP A 157 -9.78 -5.94 2.97
CA TRP A 157 -11.16 -6.04 3.43
C TRP A 157 -11.20 -6.50 4.89
N ASN A 158 -10.49 -7.58 5.23
CA ASN A 158 -10.57 -8.21 6.54
C ASN A 158 -9.29 -8.94 7.01
N GLU A 159 -8.15 -8.29 6.91
CA GLU A 159 -6.90 -8.85 7.45
C GLU A 159 -6.80 -8.61 8.98
N TRP A 160 -7.57 -9.38 9.75
CA TRP A 160 -7.70 -9.25 11.21
C TRP A 160 -6.39 -9.41 11.96
N CYS A 161 -5.52 -10.32 11.51
CA CYS A 161 -4.23 -10.57 12.19
C CYS A 161 -3.24 -9.41 12.06
N GLU A 162 -3.51 -8.46 11.17
CA GLU A 162 -2.69 -7.28 10.93
C GLU A 162 -3.47 -5.98 11.12
N GLY A 163 -4.70 -6.03 11.64
CA GLY A 163 -5.51 -4.84 11.89
C GLY A 163 -5.86 -4.04 10.63
N MET A 164 -5.65 -4.59 9.42
CA MET A 164 -6.04 -3.95 8.16
C MET A 164 -7.47 -4.32 7.82
N ILE A 165 -8.43 -3.58 8.34
CA ILE A 165 -9.83 -3.96 8.27
C ILE A 165 -10.65 -2.82 7.68
N LEU A 166 -11.19 -3.05 6.47
CA LEU A 166 -12.15 -2.16 5.82
C LEU A 166 -13.60 -2.55 6.12
N GLU A 167 -13.85 -3.85 6.36
CA GLU A 167 -15.18 -4.32 6.68
C GLU A 167 -15.70 -3.64 7.96
N PRO A 168 -17.02 -3.43 8.10
CA PRO A 168 -17.59 -2.81 9.28
C PRO A 168 -17.29 -3.59 10.55
N THR A 169 -16.81 -2.89 11.59
CA THR A 169 -16.56 -3.43 12.92
C THR A 169 -17.44 -2.74 13.96
N GLU A 170 -17.51 -3.27 15.16
CA GLU A 170 -18.22 -2.60 16.27
C GLU A 170 -17.60 -1.24 16.60
N GLU A 171 -16.28 -1.10 16.46
CA GLU A 171 -15.54 0.13 16.76
C GLU A 171 -15.67 1.17 15.63
N ASN A 172 -15.35 0.78 14.40
CA ASN A 172 -15.29 1.69 13.26
C ASN A 172 -16.61 1.80 12.50
N LYS A 173 -17.55 0.86 12.69
CA LYS A 173 -18.81 0.78 11.97
C LYS A 173 -18.57 0.90 10.46
N TYR A 174 -19.19 1.85 9.79
CA TYR A 174 -19.03 2.11 8.35
C TYR A 174 -18.06 3.25 8.04
N LYS A 175 -17.35 3.78 9.02
CA LYS A 175 -16.51 4.98 8.94
C LYS A 175 -15.64 5.04 7.68
N TYR A 176 -14.88 3.99 7.41
CA TYR A 176 -13.95 3.98 6.27
C TYR A 176 -14.65 3.79 4.93
N LEU A 177 -15.71 3.02 4.90
CA LEU A 177 -16.55 2.88 3.70
C LEU A 177 -17.27 4.18 3.36
N GLU A 178 -17.74 4.91 4.37
CA GLU A 178 -18.34 6.24 4.20
C GLU A 178 -17.33 7.25 3.65
N TRP A 179 -16.07 7.21 4.09
CA TRP A 179 -15.02 8.07 3.56
C TRP A 179 -14.74 7.78 2.08
N ILE A 180 -14.64 6.49 1.72
CA ILE A 180 -14.43 6.07 0.33
C ILE A 180 -15.61 6.50 -0.54
N LYS A 181 -16.85 6.28 -0.06
CA LYS A 181 -18.07 6.69 -0.75
C LYS A 181 -18.10 8.20 -0.99
N GLU A 182 -17.88 9.00 0.05
CA GLU A 182 -17.88 10.46 -0.04
C GLU A 182 -16.84 10.96 -1.06
N TRP A 183 -15.64 10.35 -1.03
CA TRP A 183 -14.62 10.70 -2.00
C TRP A 183 -15.03 10.33 -3.43
N SER A 184 -15.61 9.15 -3.64
CA SER A 184 -16.09 8.66 -4.95
C SER A 184 -17.17 9.58 -5.51
N GLU A 185 -18.21 9.85 -4.76
CA GLU A 185 -19.32 10.73 -5.16
C GLU A 185 -18.85 12.14 -5.53
N LYS A 186 -17.89 12.67 -4.78
CA LYS A 186 -17.29 13.98 -5.08
C LYS A 186 -16.53 14.01 -6.40
N ASN A 187 -15.95 12.87 -6.82
CA ASN A 187 -15.16 12.79 -8.05
C ASN A 187 -16.00 12.36 -9.25
N GLU A 188 -17.05 11.56 -9.10
CA GLU A 188 -18.03 11.24 -10.15
C GLU A 188 -18.70 12.51 -10.68
N ASN A 189 -19.16 13.39 -9.80
CA ASN A 189 -19.76 14.67 -10.17
C ASN A 189 -18.82 15.64 -10.92
N ARG A 190 -17.51 15.35 -10.97
CA ARG A 190 -16.53 16.13 -11.74
C ARG A 190 -16.34 15.60 -13.17
N ILE A 191 -16.65 14.32 -13.39
CA ILE A 191 -16.55 13.68 -14.71
C ILE A 191 -17.76 14.05 -15.57
N ASP A 192 -18.93 14.18 -14.97
CA ASP A 192 -20.18 14.55 -15.66
C ASP A 192 -20.31 16.06 -15.95
N GLY A 193 -19.38 16.86 -15.48
CA GLY A 193 -19.37 18.32 -15.63
C GLY A 193 -18.40 18.90 -16.68
N VAL A 194 -17.86 18.05 -17.59
CA VAL A 194 -16.99 18.48 -18.71
C VAL A 194 -17.71 18.44 -20.03
#